data_915a38e5e19d94edbe92f145fd7146f9
#
_entry.id   915a38e5e19d94edbe92f145fd7146f9
#
_cell.length_a   1.000
_cell.length_b   1.000
_cell.length_c   1.000
_cell.angle_alpha   90.00
_cell.angle_beta   90.00
_cell.angle_gamma   90.00
#
_symmetry.space_group_name_H-M   'P 1'
#
loop_
_entity.id
_entity.type
_entity.pdbx_description
1 polymer ?
#
loop_
_entity_poly.entity_id
_entity_poly.type
_entity_poly.pdbx_seq_one_letter_code
_entity_poly.pdbx_strand_id
1 'polypeptide(L)'
;MAYQLTSMGISVLALLRERPMHGYEMFRTLVQRHADRIVKVRLGSLYHVVDRLTEEKLIRRAATARDGKRPQRAIYEITDAGAELLAERVREVIATPVHEFSQFVGALAEVDTVGSDAAANAVDDRVGAMEARAAEIMALRDTGVTPGGYLVAMDYLLATMQAELLWLREFASSLRSGRLERRHGDSDSRVRSQNGAGK
;
A
#
# COMPACT_ATOMS: atom_id res chain seq x y z
N MET A 1 -16.21 -10.53 -17.73
CA MET A 1 -14.92 -9.90 -17.35
C MET A 1 -14.20 -10.87 -16.41
N ALA A 2 -12.89 -11.08 -16.58
CA ALA A 2 -12.12 -11.91 -15.66
C ALA A 2 -12.09 -11.26 -14.26
N TYR A 3 -12.19 -12.05 -13.21
CA TYR A 3 -12.14 -11.58 -11.83
C TYR A 3 -10.74 -11.03 -11.52
N GLN A 4 -10.67 -9.76 -11.12
CA GLN A 4 -9.41 -9.13 -10.76
C GLN A 4 -9.16 -9.26 -9.25
N LEU A 5 -8.11 -9.99 -8.88
CA LEU A 5 -7.69 -10.13 -7.49
C LEU A 5 -7.25 -8.80 -6.89
N THR A 6 -7.87 -8.44 -5.76
CA THR A 6 -7.43 -7.32 -4.91
C THR A 6 -6.23 -7.73 -4.05
N SER A 7 -5.53 -6.76 -3.45
CA SER A 7 -4.43 -7.05 -2.49
C SER A 7 -4.88 -7.96 -1.35
N MET A 8 -6.12 -7.79 -0.83
CA MET A 8 -6.69 -8.67 0.18
C MET A 8 -6.97 -10.06 -0.39
N GLY A 9 -7.42 -10.17 -1.65
CA GLY A 9 -7.63 -11.46 -2.33
C GLY A 9 -6.33 -12.24 -2.50
N ILE A 10 -5.25 -11.56 -2.87
CA ILE A 10 -3.90 -12.15 -2.93
C ILE A 10 -3.51 -12.68 -1.55
N SER A 11 -3.70 -11.90 -0.48
CA SER A 11 -3.36 -12.32 0.89
C SER A 11 -4.17 -13.53 1.36
N VAL A 12 -5.48 -13.59 1.07
CA VAL A 12 -6.35 -14.71 1.43
C VAL A 12 -5.94 -15.99 0.70
N LEU A 13 -5.71 -15.92 -0.62
CA LEU A 13 -5.26 -17.08 -1.39
C LEU A 13 -3.88 -17.55 -0.96
N ALA A 14 -2.97 -16.64 -0.63
CA ALA A 14 -1.64 -16.98 -0.12
C ALA A 14 -1.71 -17.74 1.20
N LEU A 15 -2.57 -17.34 2.14
CA LEU A 15 -2.79 -18.06 3.39
C LEU A 15 -3.38 -19.46 3.14
N LEU A 16 -4.37 -19.57 2.26
CA LEU A 16 -5.02 -20.85 1.94
C LEU A 16 -4.13 -21.79 1.15
N ARG A 17 -3.10 -21.27 0.48
CA ARG A 17 -2.03 -22.10 -0.12
C ARG A 17 -1.16 -22.79 0.94
N GLU A 18 -1.01 -22.21 2.13
CA GLU A 18 -0.27 -22.83 3.22
C GLU A 18 -1.06 -23.98 3.85
N ARG A 19 -2.33 -23.75 4.16
CA ARG A 19 -3.27 -24.73 4.70
C ARG A 19 -4.71 -24.24 4.68
N PRO A 20 -5.70 -25.14 4.76
CA PRO A 20 -7.10 -24.76 4.98
C PRO A 20 -7.28 -23.97 6.28
N MET A 21 -8.13 -22.92 6.23
CA MET A 21 -8.42 -22.04 7.37
C MET A 21 -9.88 -21.57 7.37
N HIS A 22 -10.42 -21.21 8.54
CA HIS A 22 -11.67 -20.46 8.60
C HIS A 22 -11.43 -18.94 8.58
N GLY A 23 -12.41 -18.15 8.16
CA GLY A 23 -12.26 -16.70 7.91
C GLY A 23 -11.66 -15.90 9.07
N TYR A 24 -12.10 -16.18 10.31
CA TYR A 24 -11.54 -15.50 11.49
C TYR A 24 -10.07 -15.85 11.74
N GLU A 25 -9.67 -17.09 11.44
CA GLU A 25 -8.27 -17.51 11.54
C GLU A 25 -7.40 -16.79 10.52
N MET A 26 -7.88 -16.68 9.27
CA MET A 26 -7.19 -15.88 8.24
C MET A 26 -6.95 -14.45 8.72
N PHE A 27 -8.00 -13.80 9.27
CA PHE A 27 -7.88 -12.45 9.81
C PHE A 27 -6.83 -12.36 10.91
N ARG A 28 -6.89 -13.26 11.91
CA ARG A 28 -5.90 -13.30 13.00
C ARG A 28 -4.48 -13.52 12.49
N THR A 29 -4.31 -14.45 11.55
CA THR A 29 -3.00 -14.74 10.97
C THR A 29 -2.42 -13.53 10.24
N LEU A 30 -3.25 -12.81 9.46
CA LEU A 30 -2.81 -11.58 8.79
C LEU A 30 -2.36 -10.51 9.79
N VAL A 31 -3.12 -10.30 10.86
CA VAL A 31 -2.76 -9.33 11.91
C VAL A 31 -1.50 -9.76 12.66
N GLN A 32 -1.37 -11.03 13.02
CA GLN A 32 -0.17 -11.58 13.69
C GLN A 32 1.09 -11.47 12.83
N ARG A 33 0.95 -11.54 11.51
CA ARG A 33 2.06 -11.38 10.55
C ARG A 33 2.30 -9.93 10.15
N HIS A 34 1.62 -8.98 10.79
CA HIS A 34 1.72 -7.55 10.50
C HIS A 34 1.35 -7.18 9.05
N ALA A 35 0.49 -7.99 8.41
CA ALA A 35 -0.01 -7.73 7.05
C ALA A 35 -0.78 -6.42 6.95
N ASP A 36 -1.35 -5.92 8.06
CA ASP A 36 -2.04 -4.63 8.16
C ASP A 36 -1.13 -3.42 7.90
N ARG A 37 0.18 -3.60 7.94
CA ARG A 37 1.17 -2.58 7.54
C ARG A 37 1.37 -2.49 6.02
N ILE A 38 0.98 -3.53 5.29
CA ILE A 38 1.16 -3.69 3.83
C ILE A 38 -0.18 -3.58 3.11
N VAL A 39 -1.23 -4.22 3.65
CA VAL A 39 -2.57 -4.30 3.09
C VAL A 39 -3.60 -3.85 4.11
N LYS A 40 -4.65 -3.15 3.67
CA LYS A 40 -5.74 -2.71 4.57
C LYS A 40 -6.55 -3.92 5.06
N VAL A 41 -6.19 -4.45 6.24
CA VAL A 41 -6.83 -5.61 6.85
C VAL A 41 -8.03 -5.17 7.70
N ARG A 42 -9.25 -5.52 7.27
CA ARG A 42 -10.50 -5.34 8.03
C ARG A 42 -11.30 -6.63 7.96
N LEU A 43 -11.87 -7.05 9.10
CA LEU A 43 -12.61 -8.30 9.20
C LEU A 43 -13.79 -8.37 8.21
N GLY A 44 -14.59 -7.32 8.11
CA GLY A 44 -15.71 -7.25 7.15
C GLY A 44 -15.25 -7.37 5.70
N SER A 45 -14.19 -6.65 5.32
CA SER A 45 -13.62 -6.72 3.96
C SER A 45 -13.08 -8.12 3.64
N LEU A 46 -12.52 -8.82 4.65
CA LEU A 46 -12.03 -10.19 4.45
C LEU A 46 -13.18 -11.14 4.14
N TYR A 47 -14.31 -11.08 4.87
CA TYR A 47 -15.45 -11.93 4.58
C TYR A 47 -16.04 -11.67 3.20
N HIS A 48 -16.16 -10.42 2.77
CA HIS A 48 -16.58 -10.10 1.39
C HIS A 48 -15.66 -10.69 0.34
N VAL A 49 -14.34 -10.67 0.60
CA VAL A 49 -13.36 -11.29 -0.31
C VAL A 49 -13.51 -12.81 -0.32
N VAL A 50 -13.68 -13.45 0.84
CA VAL A 50 -13.89 -14.92 0.94
C VAL A 50 -15.14 -15.34 0.20
N ASP A 51 -16.26 -14.61 0.35
CA ASP A 51 -17.50 -14.88 -0.36
C ASP A 51 -17.28 -14.77 -1.88
N ARG A 52 -16.64 -13.70 -2.33
CA ARG A 52 -16.35 -13.49 -3.75
C ARG A 52 -15.43 -14.56 -4.34
N LEU A 53 -14.36 -14.93 -3.64
CA LEU A 53 -13.46 -16.00 -4.07
C LEU A 53 -14.17 -17.35 -4.14
N THR A 54 -15.16 -17.58 -3.28
CA THR A 54 -16.01 -18.80 -3.30
C THR A 54 -16.93 -18.79 -4.52
N GLU A 55 -17.59 -17.67 -4.82
CA GLU A 55 -18.44 -17.49 -6.02
C GLU A 55 -17.64 -17.75 -7.31
N GLU A 56 -16.42 -17.22 -7.38
CA GLU A 56 -15.50 -17.41 -8.53
C GLU A 56 -14.82 -18.81 -8.53
N LYS A 57 -15.15 -19.68 -7.57
CA LYS A 57 -14.59 -21.05 -7.45
C LYS A 57 -13.06 -21.10 -7.28
N LEU A 58 -12.47 -20.02 -6.81
CA LEU A 58 -11.03 -19.92 -6.52
C LEU A 58 -10.68 -20.54 -5.17
N ILE A 59 -11.65 -20.60 -4.29
CA ILE A 59 -11.63 -21.35 -3.03
C ILE A 59 -12.91 -22.19 -2.91
N ARG A 60 -12.85 -23.22 -2.08
CA ARG A 60 -14.03 -24.03 -1.76
C ARG A 60 -14.11 -24.29 -0.26
N ARG A 61 -15.30 -24.62 0.22
CA ARG A 61 -15.46 -25.12 1.59
C ARG A 61 -14.90 -26.54 1.68
N ALA A 62 -13.92 -26.73 2.56
CA ALA A 62 -13.46 -28.05 2.92
C ALA A 62 -14.58 -28.77 3.71
N ALA A 63 -14.62 -30.11 3.66
CA ALA A 63 -15.57 -30.87 4.43
C ALA A 63 -15.42 -30.53 5.92
N THR A 64 -16.53 -30.10 6.54
CA THR A 64 -16.54 -29.67 7.94
C THR A 64 -16.13 -30.82 8.85
N ALA A 65 -15.03 -30.66 9.58
CA ALA A 65 -14.77 -31.49 10.75
C ALA A 65 -15.88 -31.20 11.79
N ARG A 66 -16.67 -32.23 12.14
CA ARG A 66 -17.65 -32.18 13.23
C ARG A 66 -16.87 -32.15 14.53
N ASP A 67 -16.72 -30.98 15.11
CA ASP A 67 -16.21 -30.83 16.47
C ASP A 67 -17.32 -30.25 17.36
N GLY A 68 -18.02 -31.11 18.06
CA GLY A 68 -18.91 -30.82 19.19
C GLY A 68 -19.99 -29.76 18.98
N LYS A 69 -20.54 -29.26 20.09
CA LYS A 69 -21.67 -28.31 20.21
C LYS A 69 -21.39 -26.85 19.80
N ARG A 70 -20.32 -26.53 19.07
CA ARG A 70 -20.04 -25.17 18.58
C ARG A 70 -20.59 -24.93 17.18
N PRO A 71 -21.07 -23.70 16.83
CA PRO A 71 -21.54 -23.41 15.48
C PRO A 71 -20.45 -23.78 14.47
N GLN A 72 -20.82 -24.54 13.43
CA GLN A 72 -19.92 -24.98 12.38
C GLN A 72 -19.30 -23.78 11.67
N ARG A 73 -18.00 -23.56 11.88
CA ARG A 73 -17.25 -22.54 11.13
C ARG A 73 -16.82 -23.17 9.82
N ALA A 74 -17.20 -22.55 8.69
CA ALA A 74 -16.76 -23.01 7.37
C ALA A 74 -15.24 -22.88 7.27
N ILE A 75 -14.58 -24.01 6.97
CA ILE A 75 -13.15 -24.07 6.63
C ILE A 75 -13.06 -23.93 5.12
N TYR A 76 -12.17 -23.10 4.64
CA TYR A 76 -11.92 -22.88 3.22
C TYR A 76 -10.56 -23.43 2.83
N GLU A 77 -10.46 -23.89 1.59
CA GLU A 77 -9.21 -24.32 0.97
C GLU A 77 -9.11 -23.74 -0.44
N ILE A 78 -7.89 -23.52 -0.91
CA ILE A 78 -7.64 -23.02 -2.25
C ILE A 78 -7.90 -24.11 -3.28
N THR A 79 -8.40 -23.75 -4.46
CA THR A 79 -8.51 -24.65 -5.62
C THR A 79 -7.27 -24.51 -6.51
N ASP A 80 -7.07 -25.45 -7.46
CA ASP A 80 -5.99 -25.35 -8.46
C ASP A 80 -6.13 -24.04 -9.26
N ALA A 81 -7.34 -23.69 -9.69
CA ALA A 81 -7.61 -22.43 -10.38
C ALA A 81 -7.25 -21.20 -9.51
N GLY A 82 -7.52 -21.26 -8.20
CA GLY A 82 -7.12 -20.21 -7.27
C GLY A 82 -5.61 -20.08 -7.13
N ALA A 83 -4.89 -21.20 -7.10
CA ALA A 83 -3.43 -21.22 -7.01
C ALA A 83 -2.77 -20.67 -8.29
N GLU A 84 -3.29 -21.04 -9.46
CA GLU A 84 -2.83 -20.53 -10.76
C GLU A 84 -3.06 -19.04 -10.88
N LEU A 85 -4.29 -18.56 -10.59
CA LEU A 85 -4.63 -17.13 -10.64
C LEU A 85 -3.79 -16.32 -9.65
N LEU A 86 -3.52 -16.83 -8.45
CA LEU A 86 -2.64 -16.18 -7.49
C LEU A 86 -1.24 -15.97 -8.08
N ALA A 87 -0.65 -17.03 -8.64
CA ALA A 87 0.71 -16.99 -9.20
C ALA A 87 0.79 -16.05 -10.42
N GLU A 88 -0.22 -16.07 -11.28
CA GLU A 88 -0.33 -15.17 -12.43
C GLU A 88 -0.44 -13.69 -11.97
N ARG A 89 -1.35 -13.42 -11.05
CA ARG A 89 -1.58 -12.06 -10.57
C ARG A 89 -0.37 -11.48 -9.84
N VAL A 90 0.32 -12.26 -9.03
CA VAL A 90 1.55 -11.81 -8.36
C VAL A 90 2.62 -11.44 -9.39
N ARG A 91 2.83 -12.28 -10.42
CA ARG A 91 3.78 -11.97 -11.50
C ARG A 91 3.40 -10.72 -12.26
N GLU A 92 2.12 -10.56 -12.62
CA GLU A 92 1.61 -9.39 -13.33
C GLU A 92 1.87 -8.09 -12.54
N VAL A 93 1.49 -8.08 -11.25
CA VAL A 93 1.65 -6.89 -10.39
C VAL A 93 3.11 -6.52 -10.17
N ILE A 94 4.00 -7.52 -10.07
CA ILE A 94 5.44 -7.27 -9.95
C ILE A 94 6.03 -6.74 -11.26
N ALA A 95 5.57 -7.25 -12.41
CA ALA A 95 6.14 -6.89 -13.71
C ALA A 95 5.60 -5.56 -14.26
N THR A 96 4.39 -5.16 -13.87
CA THR A 96 3.68 -4.03 -14.49
C THR A 96 3.62 -2.84 -13.53
N PRO A 97 4.35 -1.76 -13.79
CA PRO A 97 4.23 -0.54 -13.01
C PRO A 97 2.83 0.06 -13.17
N VAL A 98 2.19 0.37 -12.05
CA VAL A 98 0.91 1.10 -12.05
C VAL A 98 1.17 2.54 -11.62
N HIS A 99 0.71 3.48 -12.42
CA HIS A 99 0.77 4.89 -12.06
C HIS A 99 -0.40 5.24 -11.13
N GLU A 100 -0.10 5.43 -9.85
CA GLU A 100 -1.09 5.85 -8.87
C GLU A 100 -1.07 7.38 -8.75
N PHE A 101 -2.25 8.02 -8.96
CA PHE A 101 -2.42 9.45 -8.78
C PHE A 101 -2.60 9.77 -7.30
N SER A 102 -1.49 10.06 -6.62
CA SER A 102 -1.47 10.38 -5.21
C SER A 102 -2.02 11.80 -4.96
N GLN A 103 -2.91 11.96 -3.97
CA GLN A 103 -3.36 13.28 -3.51
C GLN A 103 -2.19 14.17 -3.08
N PHE A 104 -1.14 13.58 -2.51
CA PHE A 104 0.04 14.32 -2.11
C PHE A 104 0.74 14.96 -3.31
N VAL A 105 0.93 14.21 -4.40
CA VAL A 105 1.55 14.74 -5.62
C VAL A 105 0.68 15.83 -6.24
N GLY A 106 -0.65 15.65 -6.24
CA GLY A 106 -1.58 16.70 -6.68
C GLY A 106 -1.49 17.98 -5.83
N ALA A 107 -1.40 17.84 -4.50
CA ALA A 107 -1.25 18.99 -3.60
C ALA A 107 0.11 19.69 -3.78
N LEU A 108 1.18 18.95 -4.09
CA LEU A 108 2.48 19.55 -4.40
C LEU A 108 2.44 20.43 -5.65
N ALA A 109 1.63 20.08 -6.65
CA ALA A 109 1.46 20.90 -7.85
C ALA A 109 0.84 22.29 -7.54
N GLU A 110 0.09 22.38 -6.44
CA GLU A 110 -0.61 23.59 -6.00
C GLU A 110 0.02 24.20 -4.73
N VAL A 111 1.28 23.87 -4.42
CA VAL A 111 1.95 24.31 -3.18
C VAL A 111 2.04 25.83 -3.04
N ASP A 112 2.08 26.55 -4.15
CA ASP A 112 2.14 28.02 -4.18
C ASP A 112 0.87 28.71 -3.63
N THR A 113 -0.24 27.95 -3.51
CA THR A 113 -1.48 28.46 -2.86
C THR A 113 -1.35 28.58 -1.36
N VAL A 114 -0.30 27.99 -0.78
CA VAL A 114 0.01 28.02 0.66
C VAL A 114 1.32 28.79 0.82
N GLY A 115 1.38 29.79 1.66
CA GLY A 115 2.61 30.55 1.88
C GLY A 115 3.80 29.64 2.26
N SER A 116 5.02 29.99 1.83
CA SER A 116 6.23 29.16 1.93
C SER A 116 6.50 28.62 3.33
N ASP A 117 6.30 29.41 4.38
CA ASP A 117 6.50 28.96 5.77
C ASP A 117 5.44 27.94 6.20
N ALA A 118 4.17 28.16 5.84
CA ALA A 118 3.08 27.22 6.16
C ALA A 118 3.26 25.91 5.39
N ALA A 119 3.68 25.97 4.13
CA ALA A 119 4.01 24.78 3.34
C ALA A 119 5.19 24.01 3.95
N ALA A 120 6.27 24.70 4.35
CA ALA A 120 7.42 24.09 5.00
C ALA A 120 7.06 23.39 6.32
N ASN A 121 6.21 24.01 7.15
CA ASN A 121 5.74 23.40 8.39
C ASN A 121 4.89 22.14 8.12
N ALA A 122 4.00 22.18 7.12
CA ALA A 122 3.21 21.01 6.74
C ALA A 122 4.09 19.86 6.23
N VAL A 123 5.20 20.18 5.53
CA VAL A 123 6.18 19.17 5.11
C VAL A 123 6.91 18.57 6.31
N ASP A 124 7.28 19.38 7.31
CA ASP A 124 7.92 18.86 8.54
C ASP A 124 6.98 17.96 9.34
N ASP A 125 5.70 18.29 9.45
CA ASP A 125 4.69 17.43 10.08
C ASP A 125 4.61 16.07 9.35
N ARG A 126 4.65 16.08 8.02
CA ARG A 126 4.70 14.86 7.21
C ARG A 126 5.97 14.05 7.47
N VAL A 127 7.12 14.70 7.52
CA VAL A 127 8.41 14.06 7.83
C VAL A 127 8.32 13.33 9.18
N GLY A 128 7.86 14.01 10.24
CA GLY A 128 7.72 13.40 11.56
C GLY A 128 6.77 12.20 11.57
N ALA A 129 5.64 12.28 10.87
CA ALA A 129 4.70 11.16 10.75
C ALA A 129 5.31 9.97 9.99
N MET A 130 6.09 10.22 8.94
CA MET A 130 6.75 9.17 8.18
C MET A 130 7.90 8.51 8.95
N GLU A 131 8.67 9.29 9.70
CA GLU A 131 9.73 8.75 10.57
C GLU A 131 9.16 7.83 11.66
N ALA A 132 8.06 8.25 12.31
CA ALA A 132 7.36 7.42 13.29
C ALA A 132 6.89 6.10 12.66
N ARG A 133 6.29 6.16 11.46
CA ARG A 133 5.85 4.97 10.73
C ARG A 133 7.02 4.06 10.34
N ALA A 134 8.13 4.61 9.88
CA ALA A 134 9.32 3.83 9.55
C ALA A 134 9.89 3.11 10.78
N ALA A 135 9.95 3.79 11.93
CA ALA A 135 10.39 3.20 13.19
C ALA A 135 9.48 2.03 13.63
N GLU A 136 8.15 2.16 13.49
CA GLU A 136 7.22 1.06 13.76
C GLU A 136 7.49 -0.15 12.85
N ILE A 137 7.69 0.05 11.54
CA ILE A 137 7.98 -1.04 10.60
C ILE A 137 9.31 -1.72 10.93
N MET A 138 10.34 -0.95 11.28
CA MET A 138 11.65 -1.49 11.69
C MET A 138 11.52 -2.35 12.96
N ALA A 139 10.80 -1.87 13.97
CA ALA A 139 10.58 -2.63 15.21
C ALA A 139 9.87 -3.97 14.94
N LEU A 140 8.90 -4.01 14.05
CA LEU A 140 8.16 -5.23 13.67
C LEU A 140 9.02 -6.22 12.91
N ARG A 141 9.94 -5.75 12.06
CA ARG A 141 10.89 -6.57 11.31
C ARG A 141 11.78 -7.41 12.24
N ASP A 142 12.19 -6.85 13.35
CA ASP A 142 13.14 -7.47 14.28
C ASP A 142 12.50 -8.51 15.22
N THR A 143 11.16 -8.65 15.19
CA THR A 143 10.45 -9.61 16.08
C THR A 143 10.64 -11.08 15.73
N GLY A 144 11.15 -11.41 14.53
CA GLY A 144 11.35 -12.80 14.07
C GLY A 144 10.05 -13.56 13.76
N VAL A 145 8.88 -12.95 13.91
CA VAL A 145 7.55 -13.57 13.68
C VAL A 145 7.07 -13.42 12.24
N THR A 146 7.64 -12.48 11.52
CA THR A 146 7.19 -12.08 10.17
C THR A 146 7.71 -13.02 9.10
N PRO A 147 6.86 -13.65 8.27
CA PRO A 147 7.31 -14.50 7.16
C PRO A 147 8.17 -13.73 6.14
N GLY A 148 9.11 -14.42 5.48
CA GLY A 148 10.09 -13.81 4.56
C GLY A 148 9.50 -12.93 3.46
N GLY A 149 8.35 -13.30 2.88
CA GLY A 149 7.66 -12.48 1.87
C GLY A 149 7.19 -11.12 2.40
N TYR A 150 6.74 -11.07 3.66
CA TYR A 150 6.36 -9.81 4.30
C TYR A 150 7.59 -8.97 4.66
N LEU A 151 8.72 -9.61 5.00
CA LEU A 151 9.98 -8.88 5.25
C LEU A 151 10.45 -8.15 3.98
N VAL A 152 10.39 -8.81 2.82
CA VAL A 152 10.72 -8.17 1.52
C VAL A 152 9.82 -6.97 1.24
N ALA A 153 8.50 -7.08 1.51
CA ALA A 153 7.59 -5.96 1.35
C ALA A 153 7.89 -4.81 2.33
N MET A 154 8.24 -5.11 3.58
CA MET A 154 8.66 -4.12 4.57
C MET A 154 9.97 -3.42 4.15
N ASP A 155 10.94 -4.16 3.63
CA ASP A 155 12.19 -3.60 3.11
C ASP A 155 11.95 -2.62 1.95
N TYR A 156 11.06 -2.98 1.02
CA TYR A 156 10.65 -2.09 -0.05
C TYR A 156 9.98 -0.82 0.48
N LEU A 157 9.05 -0.94 1.43
CA LEU A 157 8.38 0.20 2.05
C LEU A 157 9.39 1.13 2.75
N LEU A 158 10.33 0.58 3.52
CA LEU A 158 11.36 1.37 4.19
C LEU A 158 12.26 2.09 3.20
N ALA A 159 12.69 1.43 2.12
CA ALA A 159 13.53 2.04 1.08
C ALA A 159 12.81 3.19 0.38
N THR A 160 11.53 3.03 0.01
CA THR A 160 10.74 4.10 -0.62
C THR A 160 10.48 5.25 0.33
N MET A 161 10.19 4.97 1.62
CA MET A 161 10.02 6.00 2.65
C MET A 161 11.30 6.79 2.89
N GLN A 162 12.46 6.15 2.90
CA GLN A 162 13.77 6.83 3.04
C GLN A 162 14.03 7.80 1.89
N ALA A 163 13.75 7.38 0.65
CA ALA A 163 13.87 8.25 -0.52
C ALA A 163 12.93 9.46 -0.45
N GLU A 164 11.67 9.24 -0.05
CA GLU A 164 10.70 10.31 0.13
C GLU A 164 11.11 11.27 1.25
N LEU A 165 11.56 10.76 2.39
CA LEU A 165 12.03 11.58 3.52
C LEU A 165 13.22 12.48 3.14
N LEU A 166 14.16 11.95 2.36
CA LEU A 166 15.28 12.74 1.86
C LEU A 166 14.79 13.91 1.02
N TRP A 167 13.92 13.63 0.05
CA TRP A 167 13.34 14.63 -0.82
C TRP A 167 12.52 15.69 -0.06
N LEU A 168 11.69 15.27 0.91
CA LEU A 168 10.87 16.18 1.72
C LEU A 168 11.71 17.16 2.53
N ARG A 169 12.80 16.71 3.13
CA ARG A 169 13.71 17.60 3.89
C ARG A 169 14.38 18.63 2.99
N GLU A 170 14.83 18.23 1.80
CA GLU A 170 15.38 19.15 0.80
C GLU A 170 14.32 20.15 0.33
N PHE A 171 13.08 19.69 0.13
CA PHE A 171 11.96 20.52 -0.29
C PHE A 171 11.60 21.56 0.79
N ALA A 172 11.48 21.16 2.06
CA ALA A 172 11.25 22.09 3.18
C ALA A 172 12.35 23.16 3.28
N SER A 173 13.61 22.78 3.11
CA SER A 173 14.75 23.71 3.06
C SER A 173 14.64 24.67 1.89
N SER A 174 14.19 24.23 0.73
CA SER A 174 13.99 25.05 -0.48
C SER A 174 12.87 26.07 -0.31
N LEU A 175 11.76 25.68 0.34
CA LEU A 175 10.65 26.56 0.70
C LEU A 175 11.15 27.69 1.60
N ARG A 176 11.85 27.39 2.70
CA ARG A 176 12.36 28.38 3.66
C ARG A 176 13.41 29.32 3.06
N SER A 177 14.17 28.87 2.09
CA SER A 177 15.20 29.71 1.43
C SER A 177 14.69 30.55 0.26
N GLY A 178 13.40 30.48 -0.07
CA GLY A 178 12.78 31.18 -1.22
C GLY A 178 13.33 30.75 -2.58
N ARG A 179 13.99 29.57 -2.66
CA ARG A 179 14.55 29.07 -3.92
C ARG A 179 13.48 28.68 -4.94
N LEU A 180 12.29 28.31 -4.48
CA LEU A 180 11.16 27.97 -5.34
C LEU A 180 10.56 29.20 -6.01
N GLU A 181 10.34 30.29 -5.29
CA GLU A 181 9.82 31.55 -5.83
C GLU A 181 10.72 32.11 -6.94
N ARG A 182 12.06 31.98 -6.78
CA ARG A 182 13.03 32.39 -7.80
C ARG A 182 12.95 31.56 -9.10
N ARG A 183 12.62 30.27 -9.01
CA ARG A 183 12.48 29.40 -10.19
C ARG A 183 11.20 29.71 -10.98
N HIS A 184 10.11 30.10 -10.33
CA HIS A 184 8.86 30.48 -10.97
C HIS A 184 8.94 31.89 -11.58
N GLY A 185 9.55 32.85 -10.90
CA GLY A 185 9.78 34.20 -11.43
C GLY A 185 10.58 34.25 -12.72
N ASP A 186 11.59 33.36 -12.85
CA ASP A 186 12.40 33.23 -14.09
C ASP A 186 11.62 32.58 -15.25
N SER A 187 10.67 31.69 -14.95
CA SER A 187 9.82 31.06 -15.97
C SER A 187 8.78 32.01 -16.54
N ASP A 188 8.15 32.83 -15.69
CA ASP A 188 7.15 33.83 -16.08
C ASP A 188 7.77 34.97 -16.92
N SER A 189 9.01 35.36 -16.62
CA SER A 189 9.74 36.37 -17.40
C SER A 189 10.11 35.86 -18.81
N ARG A 190 10.41 34.58 -18.96
CA ARG A 190 10.69 33.96 -20.28
C ARG A 190 9.45 33.80 -21.13
N VAL A 191 8.29 33.45 -20.56
CA VAL A 191 7.02 33.34 -21.29
C VAL A 191 6.53 34.71 -21.74
N ARG A 192 6.68 35.75 -20.93
CA ARG A 192 6.29 37.14 -21.31
C ARG A 192 7.20 37.71 -22.39
N SER A 193 8.50 37.39 -22.39
CA SER A 193 9.43 37.83 -23.44
C SER A 193 9.20 37.16 -24.78
N GLN A 194 8.69 35.94 -24.83
CA GLN A 194 8.34 35.25 -26.09
C GLN A 194 7.00 35.74 -26.69
N ASN A 195 6.04 36.13 -25.87
CA ASN A 195 4.76 36.68 -26.37
C ASN A 195 4.81 38.19 -26.72
N GLY A 196 5.87 38.90 -26.36
CA GLY A 196 6.04 40.33 -26.67
C GLY A 196 6.77 40.63 -27.99
N ALA A 197 7.36 39.59 -28.64
CA ALA A 197 8.14 39.77 -29.89
C ALA A 197 7.36 39.52 -31.18
N GLY A 198 6.02 39.40 -31.10
CA GLY A 198 5.13 39.11 -32.22
C GLY A 198 4.10 40.22 -32.50
N LYS A 199 4.54 41.48 -32.62
CA LYS A 199 3.71 42.56 -33.20
C LYS A 199 4.55 43.40 -34.17
#